data_8e05f4f6ce8e4fec10bb98eb37698989
#
_entry.id   8e05f4f6ce8e4fec10bb98eb37698989
#
_cell.length_a   1.000
_cell.length_b   1.000
_cell.length_c   1.000
_cell.angle_alpha   90.00
_cell.angle_beta   90.00
_cell.angle_gamma   90.00
#
_symmetry.space_group_name_H-M   'P 1'
#
loop_
_entity.id
_entity.type
_entity.pdbx_description
1 polymer ?
#
loop_
_entity_poly.entity_id
_entity_poly.type
_entity_poly.pdbx_seq_one_letter_code
_entity_poly.pdbx_strand_id
1 'polypeptide(L)'
;MTGDIREYAKLGLVHHMLYSASADNPELHVKTLLEFIRRTDIETFDCCLPLEERYQQKLIPKIRECGKTVCFAIHFFPLRTLPLAAKTDANRAQTWKIIDGMIEQAVAINAKGFIIGSGVPSYYDASADDFAAFDQFCEELCNKLKPHDMVVMLEPFDMDIDKKFLYGPIDDCVQMAERICSKHINFGFELDMAHLPLMREDFSSAIERTAKNLKRVHLGNCVLKDRTNSRWGDTHPPIGYGGGEIDVPELAIILRSLLEHGYLDKNNRGDLVLEMTPFPGRTVDDTVTDNFERLAKAWELV
;
A
#
# COMPACT_ATOMS: atom_id res chain seq x y z
N MET A 1 -6.07 -12.03 -23.20
CA MET A 1 -5.98 -13.37 -22.56
C MET A 1 -7.37 -14.02 -22.44
N THR A 2 -7.44 -15.34 -22.49
CA THR A 2 -8.67 -16.09 -22.21
C THR A 2 -8.61 -16.64 -20.78
N GLY A 3 -9.42 -16.11 -19.88
CA GLY A 3 -9.50 -16.57 -18.49
C GLY A 3 -9.86 -15.45 -17.51
N ASP A 4 -10.31 -15.82 -16.32
CA ASP A 4 -10.61 -14.85 -15.26
C ASP A 4 -9.29 -14.35 -14.63
N ILE A 5 -9.17 -13.05 -14.41
CA ILE A 5 -8.02 -12.45 -13.71
C ILE A 5 -7.78 -13.10 -12.34
N ARG A 6 -8.84 -13.62 -11.70
CA ARG A 6 -8.75 -14.33 -10.41
C ARG A 6 -7.96 -15.64 -10.47
N GLU A 7 -7.73 -16.19 -11.67
CA GLU A 7 -6.81 -17.32 -11.83
C GLU A 7 -5.34 -16.92 -11.66
N TYR A 8 -5.02 -15.63 -11.83
CA TYR A 8 -3.66 -15.08 -11.82
C TYR A 8 -3.37 -14.15 -10.65
N ALA A 9 -4.41 -13.61 -10.03
CA ALA A 9 -4.31 -12.63 -8.94
C ALA A 9 -5.31 -12.93 -7.83
N LYS A 10 -4.98 -12.50 -6.61
CA LYS A 10 -5.92 -12.31 -5.51
C LYS A 10 -6.38 -10.87 -5.52
N LEU A 11 -7.67 -10.64 -5.69
CA LEU A 11 -8.21 -9.29 -5.70
C LEU A 11 -8.46 -8.79 -4.28
N GLY A 12 -8.17 -7.52 -4.07
CA GLY A 12 -8.30 -6.89 -2.76
C GLY A 12 -8.72 -5.43 -2.80
N LEU A 13 -8.88 -4.86 -1.61
CA LEU A 13 -9.29 -3.47 -1.39
C LEU A 13 -8.57 -2.90 -0.16
N VAL A 14 -8.34 -1.59 -0.15
CA VAL A 14 -7.83 -0.84 1.01
C VAL A 14 -9.00 -0.27 1.80
N HIS A 15 -9.18 -0.71 3.05
CA HIS A 15 -10.33 -0.33 3.87
C HIS A 15 -10.35 1.17 4.20
N HIS A 16 -9.26 1.71 4.73
CA HIS A 16 -9.21 3.09 5.23
C HIS A 16 -9.36 4.14 4.12
N MET A 17 -9.06 3.79 2.88
CA MET A 17 -9.28 4.67 1.72
C MET A 17 -10.76 4.73 1.35
N LEU A 18 -11.43 3.60 1.28
CA LEU A 18 -12.87 3.53 0.99
C LEU A 18 -13.73 4.13 2.09
N TYR A 19 -13.26 4.09 3.33
CA TYR A 19 -13.97 4.58 4.51
C TYR A 19 -13.17 5.65 5.27
N SER A 20 -12.62 6.63 4.55
CA SER A 20 -11.76 7.67 5.11
C SER A 20 -12.40 8.44 6.30
N ALA A 21 -13.72 8.62 6.30
CA ALA A 21 -14.45 9.20 7.43
C ALA A 21 -14.36 8.35 8.72
N SER A 22 -13.92 7.10 8.64
CA SER A 22 -13.72 6.24 9.80
C SER A 22 -12.42 6.50 10.56
N ALA A 23 -11.48 7.27 9.99
CA ALA A 23 -10.18 7.55 10.61
C ALA A 23 -10.30 8.21 11.99
N ASP A 24 -11.21 9.17 12.12
CA ASP A 24 -11.47 9.90 13.37
C ASP A 24 -12.72 9.39 14.11
N ASN A 25 -13.29 8.25 13.69
CA ASN A 25 -14.49 7.67 14.28
C ASN A 25 -14.33 6.16 14.47
N PRO A 26 -13.82 5.74 15.65
CA PRO A 26 -13.55 4.32 15.93
C PRO A 26 -14.79 3.41 15.86
N GLU A 27 -15.97 3.91 16.19
CA GLU A 27 -17.21 3.12 16.07
C GLU A 27 -17.59 2.88 14.61
N LEU A 28 -17.46 3.91 13.78
CA LEU A 28 -17.65 3.78 12.33
C LEU A 28 -16.60 2.85 11.74
N HIS A 29 -15.34 2.94 12.18
CA HIS A 29 -14.26 2.05 11.75
C HIS A 29 -14.60 0.58 12.05
N VAL A 30 -15.02 0.28 13.27
CA VAL A 30 -15.45 -1.08 13.64
C VAL A 30 -16.61 -1.56 12.76
N LYS A 31 -17.64 -0.71 12.59
CA LYS A 31 -18.79 -1.06 11.77
C LYS A 31 -18.37 -1.40 10.33
N THR A 32 -17.66 -0.47 9.69
CA THR A 32 -17.28 -0.61 8.27
C THR A 32 -16.29 -1.75 8.04
N LEU A 33 -15.33 -1.97 8.94
CA LEU A 33 -14.40 -3.08 8.82
C LEU A 33 -15.08 -4.44 9.02
N LEU A 34 -16.06 -4.55 9.93
CA LEU A 34 -16.86 -5.77 10.09
C LEU A 34 -17.74 -6.07 8.88
N GLU A 35 -18.24 -5.05 8.18
CA GLU A 35 -18.95 -5.21 6.90
C GLU A 35 -17.96 -5.63 5.80
N PHE A 36 -16.81 -4.98 5.76
CA PHE A 36 -15.76 -5.17 4.76
C PHE A 36 -15.18 -6.60 4.73
N ILE A 37 -14.88 -7.18 5.88
CA ILE A 37 -14.34 -8.55 5.97
C ILE A 37 -15.34 -9.64 5.50
N ARG A 38 -16.63 -9.30 5.39
CA ARG A 38 -17.68 -10.21 4.89
C ARG A 38 -17.81 -10.18 3.37
N ARG A 39 -17.15 -9.26 2.67
CA ARG A 39 -17.17 -9.20 1.22
C ARG A 39 -16.71 -10.52 0.61
N THR A 40 -17.41 -11.00 -0.40
CA THR A 40 -17.08 -12.24 -1.10
C THR A 40 -16.33 -12.02 -2.41
N ASP A 41 -16.21 -10.75 -2.83
CA ASP A 41 -15.57 -10.31 -4.05
C ASP A 41 -14.06 -10.04 -3.89
N ILE A 42 -13.52 -10.16 -2.66
CA ILE A 42 -12.10 -9.99 -2.35
C ILE A 42 -11.53 -11.19 -1.58
N GLU A 43 -10.24 -11.45 -1.80
CA GLU A 43 -9.46 -12.50 -1.13
C GLU A 43 -8.39 -11.93 -0.19
N THR A 44 -8.03 -10.66 -0.39
CA THR A 44 -7.04 -9.94 0.42
C THR A 44 -7.52 -8.53 0.74
N PHE A 45 -6.98 -7.90 1.77
CA PHE A 45 -7.26 -6.49 2.07
C PHE A 45 -6.21 -5.86 2.96
N ASP A 46 -6.18 -4.52 2.94
CA ASP A 46 -5.35 -3.71 3.81
C ASP A 46 -6.18 -2.95 4.82
N CYS A 47 -5.73 -2.96 6.05
CA CYS A 47 -6.36 -2.21 7.12
C CYS A 47 -5.37 -1.79 8.20
N CYS A 48 -5.79 -0.82 9.00
CA CYS A 48 -5.26 -0.52 10.31
C CYS A 48 -6.34 -0.82 11.37
N LEU A 49 -5.97 -0.78 12.64
CA LEU A 49 -6.93 -0.92 13.74
C LEU A 49 -7.10 0.43 14.48
N PRO A 50 -8.27 0.69 15.08
CA PRO A 50 -8.41 1.80 16.02
C PRO A 50 -7.38 1.71 17.16
N LEU A 51 -6.96 2.85 17.70
CA LEU A 51 -5.98 2.88 18.77
C LEU A 51 -6.51 2.32 20.09
N GLU A 52 -7.82 2.45 20.35
CA GLU A 52 -8.42 2.02 21.59
C GLU A 52 -8.65 0.51 21.63
N GLU A 53 -8.10 -0.14 22.65
CA GLU A 53 -8.13 -1.58 22.85
C GLU A 53 -9.55 -2.18 22.80
N ARG A 54 -10.55 -1.48 23.36
CA ARG A 54 -11.95 -1.93 23.37
C ARG A 54 -12.54 -2.17 21.98
N TYR A 55 -12.03 -1.45 20.95
CA TYR A 55 -12.44 -1.63 19.57
C TYR A 55 -11.62 -2.73 18.88
N GLN A 56 -10.34 -2.83 19.22
CA GLN A 56 -9.47 -3.90 18.71
C GLN A 56 -9.99 -5.28 19.15
N GLN A 57 -10.41 -5.41 20.39
CA GLN A 57 -10.99 -6.67 20.93
C GLN A 57 -12.23 -7.15 20.14
N LYS A 58 -12.99 -6.23 19.52
CA LYS A 58 -14.13 -6.57 18.68
C LYS A 58 -13.71 -7.06 17.28
N LEU A 59 -12.63 -6.49 16.76
CA LEU A 59 -12.17 -6.70 15.38
C LEU A 59 -11.23 -7.89 15.23
N ILE A 60 -10.26 -8.04 16.13
CA ILE A 60 -9.18 -9.03 16.03
C ILE A 60 -9.71 -10.45 15.78
N PRO A 61 -10.66 -10.99 16.57
CA PRO A 61 -11.16 -12.34 16.33
C PRO A 61 -11.81 -12.48 14.95
N LYS A 62 -12.56 -11.48 14.52
CA LYS A 62 -13.29 -11.50 13.25
C LYS A 62 -12.38 -11.40 12.04
N ILE A 63 -11.31 -10.62 12.13
CA ILE A 63 -10.29 -10.54 11.09
C ILE A 63 -9.55 -11.89 10.98
N ARG A 64 -9.15 -12.48 12.10
CA ARG A 64 -8.48 -13.80 12.10
C ARG A 64 -9.34 -14.93 11.52
N GLU A 65 -10.65 -14.86 11.70
CA GLU A 65 -11.62 -15.87 11.24
C GLU A 65 -12.10 -15.65 9.81
N CYS A 66 -11.81 -14.50 9.18
CA CYS A 66 -12.42 -14.13 7.89
C CYS A 66 -11.89 -14.95 6.68
N GLY A 67 -10.81 -15.69 6.84
CA GLY A 67 -10.21 -16.52 5.78
C GLY A 67 -9.50 -15.74 4.66
N LYS A 68 -9.29 -14.43 4.82
CA LYS A 68 -8.62 -13.57 3.84
C LYS A 68 -7.17 -13.29 4.24
N THR A 69 -6.32 -13.01 3.25
CA THR A 69 -4.98 -12.46 3.51
C THR A 69 -5.11 -11.00 3.94
N VAL A 70 -4.43 -10.64 5.03
CA VAL A 70 -4.48 -9.27 5.58
C VAL A 70 -3.08 -8.68 5.57
N CYS A 71 -2.96 -7.43 5.08
CA CYS A 71 -1.79 -6.60 5.30
C CYS A 71 -2.14 -5.45 6.25
N PHE A 72 -1.23 -5.16 7.16
CA PHE A 72 -1.36 -4.03 8.05
C PHE A 72 -0.74 -2.81 7.38
N ALA A 73 -1.55 -1.80 7.09
CA ALA A 73 -1.07 -0.51 6.64
C ALA A 73 -0.89 0.39 7.86
N ILE A 74 0.30 0.95 8.05
CA ILE A 74 0.52 1.83 9.19
C ILE A 74 -0.31 3.10 9.06
N HIS A 75 -0.74 3.66 10.19
CA HIS A 75 -1.48 4.91 10.18
C HIS A 75 -0.66 6.03 9.54
N PHE A 76 -1.20 6.66 8.51
CA PHE A 76 -0.49 7.62 7.66
C PHE A 76 -0.10 8.90 8.40
N PHE A 77 -0.94 9.37 9.35
CA PHE A 77 -0.68 10.61 10.09
C PHE A 77 0.64 10.60 10.87
N PRO A 78 1.03 9.52 11.57
CA PRO A 78 2.34 9.48 12.21
C PRO A 78 3.50 9.59 11.24
N LEU A 79 3.40 9.05 10.01
CA LEU A 79 4.50 9.06 9.03
C LEU A 79 4.90 10.47 8.58
N ARG A 80 3.98 11.42 8.56
CA ARG A 80 4.27 12.81 8.19
C ARG A 80 5.10 13.54 9.24
N THR A 81 5.13 13.05 10.46
CA THR A 81 5.78 13.72 11.59
C THR A 81 6.73 12.80 12.37
N LEU A 82 6.56 11.49 12.26
CA LEU A 82 7.39 10.51 12.93
C LEU A 82 8.70 10.31 12.15
N PRO A 83 9.85 10.62 12.73
CA PRO A 83 11.12 10.43 12.04
C PRO A 83 11.51 8.95 12.02
N LEU A 84 11.06 8.18 11.01
CA LEU A 84 11.53 6.80 10.83
C LEU A 84 13.04 6.76 10.56
N ALA A 85 13.57 7.79 9.88
CA ALA A 85 15.00 8.05 9.72
C ALA A 85 15.64 8.74 10.96
N ALA A 86 15.33 8.25 12.16
CA ALA A 86 15.80 8.89 13.40
C ALA A 86 17.30 8.69 13.63
N LYS A 87 18.05 9.81 13.69
CA LYS A 87 19.53 9.82 13.86
C LYS A 87 19.99 9.85 15.31
N THR A 88 19.11 10.16 16.26
CA THR A 88 19.44 10.19 17.69
C THR A 88 18.75 9.06 18.43
N ASP A 89 19.36 8.54 19.48
CA ASP A 89 18.78 7.47 20.30
C ASP A 89 17.43 7.86 20.90
N ALA A 90 17.26 9.11 21.32
CA ALA A 90 16.01 9.61 21.88
C ALA A 90 14.87 9.58 20.84
N ASN A 91 15.12 10.07 19.63
CA ASN A 91 14.14 10.05 18.55
C ASN A 91 13.84 8.61 18.11
N ARG A 92 14.85 7.76 18.02
CA ARG A 92 14.71 6.33 17.70
C ARG A 92 13.84 5.62 18.73
N ALA A 93 14.09 5.84 20.02
CA ALA A 93 13.26 5.25 21.08
C ALA A 93 11.79 5.70 21.00
N GLN A 94 11.54 6.97 20.69
CA GLN A 94 10.19 7.48 20.50
C GLN A 94 9.51 6.85 19.28
N THR A 95 10.22 6.75 18.16
CA THR A 95 9.75 6.09 16.94
C THR A 95 9.35 4.64 17.24
N TRP A 96 10.24 3.87 17.87
CA TRP A 96 9.97 2.48 18.19
C TRP A 96 8.81 2.30 19.14
N LYS A 97 8.61 3.19 20.12
CA LYS A 97 7.46 3.12 21.01
C LYS A 97 6.11 3.15 20.25
N ILE A 98 6.05 3.92 19.15
CA ILE A 98 4.84 4.02 18.32
C ILE A 98 4.74 2.81 17.38
N ILE A 99 5.84 2.46 16.72
CA ILE A 99 5.87 1.34 15.75
C ILE A 99 5.64 -0.01 16.46
N ASP A 100 6.18 -0.22 17.65
CA ASP A 100 5.96 -1.45 18.43
C ASP A 100 4.46 -1.66 18.73
N GLY A 101 3.72 -0.60 19.07
CA GLY A 101 2.27 -0.70 19.23
C GLY A 101 1.53 -1.07 17.93
N MET A 102 2.01 -0.62 16.77
CA MET A 102 1.46 -1.01 15.48
C MET A 102 1.84 -2.46 15.11
N ILE A 103 3.05 -2.90 15.46
CA ILE A 103 3.48 -4.30 15.31
C ILE A 103 2.59 -5.23 16.15
N GLU A 104 2.31 -4.87 17.40
CA GLU A 104 1.40 -5.65 18.27
C GLU A 104 0.01 -5.81 17.63
N GLN A 105 -0.52 -4.74 17.03
CA GLN A 105 -1.79 -4.80 16.30
C GLN A 105 -1.72 -5.71 15.06
N ALA A 106 -0.67 -5.59 14.26
CA ALA A 106 -0.46 -6.40 13.07
C ALA A 106 -0.32 -7.90 13.40
N VAL A 107 0.42 -8.21 14.47
CA VAL A 107 0.56 -9.59 15.00
C VAL A 107 -0.79 -10.11 15.50
N ALA A 108 -1.54 -9.29 16.22
CA ALA A 108 -2.84 -9.68 16.78
C ALA A 108 -3.84 -10.09 15.68
N ILE A 109 -3.83 -9.45 14.51
CA ILE A 109 -4.69 -9.81 13.38
C ILE A 109 -4.08 -10.88 12.45
N ASN A 110 -2.90 -11.40 12.76
CA ASN A 110 -2.16 -12.34 11.91
C ASN A 110 -1.87 -11.79 10.51
N ALA A 111 -1.50 -10.51 10.42
CA ALA A 111 -1.15 -9.88 9.16
C ALA A 111 0.04 -10.59 8.48
N LYS A 112 0.04 -10.65 7.16
CA LYS A 112 1.13 -11.23 6.35
C LYS A 112 2.07 -10.19 5.79
N GLY A 113 1.65 -8.94 5.74
CA GLY A 113 2.44 -7.79 5.33
C GLY A 113 2.30 -6.63 6.31
N PHE A 114 3.35 -5.84 6.40
CA PHE A 114 3.41 -4.60 7.15
C PHE A 114 3.90 -3.51 6.20
N ILE A 115 2.98 -2.65 5.75
CA ILE A 115 3.23 -1.64 4.73
C ILE A 115 3.70 -0.36 5.41
N ILE A 116 4.80 0.20 4.94
CA ILE A 116 5.40 1.44 5.43
C ILE A 116 5.76 2.37 4.29
N GLY A 117 5.52 3.66 4.44
CA GLY A 117 6.22 4.70 3.69
C GLY A 117 7.49 5.13 4.43
N SER A 118 8.43 5.75 3.74
CA SER A 118 9.68 6.18 4.36
C SER A 118 9.54 7.41 5.28
N GLY A 119 8.48 8.20 5.10
CA GLY A 119 8.26 9.39 5.90
C GLY A 119 9.28 10.51 5.62
N VAL A 120 9.38 11.43 6.59
CA VAL A 120 10.28 12.59 6.53
C VAL A 120 11.71 12.23 6.99
N PRO A 121 12.76 12.98 6.52
CA PRO A 121 12.71 14.19 5.69
C PRO A 121 12.30 13.87 4.24
N SER A 122 12.03 14.93 3.44
CA SER A 122 11.83 14.75 2.00
C SER A 122 13.13 14.33 1.32
N TYR A 123 13.02 13.68 0.16
CA TYR A 123 14.17 13.26 -0.64
C TYR A 123 15.19 14.38 -0.88
N TYR A 124 14.71 15.58 -1.22
CA TYR A 124 15.59 16.72 -1.54
C TYR A 124 16.19 17.42 -0.33
N ASP A 125 15.60 17.24 0.86
CA ASP A 125 16.11 17.80 2.11
C ASP A 125 16.97 16.80 2.89
N ALA A 126 17.04 15.56 2.44
CA ALA A 126 17.72 14.47 3.12
C ALA A 126 19.23 14.49 2.92
N SER A 127 19.96 14.07 3.93
CA SER A 127 21.37 13.76 3.91
C SER A 127 21.60 12.25 3.74
N ALA A 128 22.83 11.85 3.42
CA ALA A 128 23.21 10.43 3.39
C ALA A 128 22.93 9.72 4.73
N ASP A 129 23.04 10.42 5.85
CA ASP A 129 22.76 9.87 7.17
C ASP A 129 21.25 9.59 7.37
N ASP A 130 20.37 10.33 6.71
CA ASP A 130 18.91 10.07 6.78
C ASP A 130 18.56 8.77 6.05
N PHE A 131 19.12 8.55 4.87
CA PHE A 131 18.98 7.30 4.13
C PHE A 131 19.53 6.11 4.93
N ALA A 132 20.75 6.24 5.49
CA ALA A 132 21.36 5.19 6.30
C ALA A 132 20.54 4.87 7.57
N ALA A 133 19.98 5.90 8.22
CA ALA A 133 19.14 5.73 9.41
C ALA A 133 17.82 5.02 9.07
N PHE A 134 17.22 5.32 7.92
CA PHE A 134 16.03 4.63 7.47
C PHE A 134 16.31 3.18 7.04
N ASP A 135 17.42 2.93 6.34
CA ASP A 135 17.86 1.56 6.02
C ASP A 135 18.02 0.74 7.31
N GLN A 136 18.66 1.30 8.34
CA GLN A 136 18.80 0.66 9.64
C GLN A 136 17.44 0.38 10.30
N PHE A 137 16.52 1.35 10.26
CA PHE A 137 15.15 1.16 10.76
C PHE A 137 14.46 -0.02 10.07
N CYS A 138 14.59 -0.15 8.75
CA CYS A 138 13.99 -1.26 8.00
C CYS A 138 14.63 -2.62 8.36
N GLU A 139 15.96 -2.68 8.57
CA GLU A 139 16.63 -3.90 9.03
C GLU A 139 16.12 -4.33 10.43
N GLU A 140 15.98 -3.38 11.36
CA GLU A 140 15.43 -3.63 12.69
C GLU A 140 13.97 -4.08 12.63
N LEU A 141 13.16 -3.46 11.76
CA LEU A 141 11.76 -3.83 11.54
C LEU A 141 11.64 -5.26 10.97
N CYS A 142 12.49 -5.60 9.98
CA CYS A 142 12.55 -6.97 9.44
C CYS A 142 12.86 -7.99 10.54
N ASN A 143 13.80 -7.70 11.44
CA ASN A 143 14.13 -8.58 12.56
C ASN A 143 12.95 -8.77 13.52
N LYS A 144 12.21 -7.69 13.82
CA LYS A 144 11.03 -7.73 14.71
C LYS A 144 9.87 -8.53 14.10
N LEU A 145 9.66 -8.43 12.78
CA LEU A 145 8.54 -9.05 12.09
C LEU A 145 8.81 -10.49 11.61
N LYS A 146 10.06 -10.87 11.45
CA LYS A 146 10.47 -12.22 11.03
C LYS A 146 9.89 -13.35 11.89
N PRO A 147 9.86 -13.27 13.23
CA PRO A 147 9.26 -14.32 14.07
C PRO A 147 7.76 -14.53 13.86
N HIS A 148 7.09 -13.57 13.23
CA HIS A 148 5.65 -13.57 12.97
C HIS A 148 5.30 -13.94 11.51
N ASP A 149 6.29 -14.37 10.71
CA ASP A 149 6.11 -14.69 9.29
C ASP A 149 5.46 -13.53 8.52
N MET A 150 5.93 -12.31 8.81
CA MET A 150 5.41 -11.06 8.25
C MET A 150 6.47 -10.38 7.39
N VAL A 151 6.06 -9.89 6.22
CA VAL A 151 6.91 -9.19 5.28
C VAL A 151 6.82 -7.68 5.49
N VAL A 152 7.95 -7.00 5.59
CA VAL A 152 8.04 -5.54 5.52
C VAL A 152 7.91 -5.13 4.06
N MET A 153 7.00 -4.25 3.75
CA MET A 153 6.76 -3.74 2.40
C MET A 153 6.96 -2.23 2.38
N LEU A 154 8.02 -1.79 1.69
CA LEU A 154 8.23 -0.36 1.44
C LEU A 154 7.33 0.09 0.30
N GLU A 155 6.56 1.12 0.57
CA GLU A 155 5.78 1.86 -0.42
C GLU A 155 6.55 3.12 -0.81
N PRO A 156 7.03 3.23 -2.07
CA PRO A 156 7.64 4.44 -2.60
C PRO A 156 6.63 5.56 -2.80
N PHE A 157 7.00 6.79 -2.42
CA PHE A 157 6.15 7.98 -2.55
C PHE A 157 6.83 9.09 -3.32
N ASP A 158 6.02 10.06 -3.76
CA ASP A 158 6.53 11.25 -4.44
C ASP A 158 7.51 12.08 -3.58
N MET A 159 8.41 12.77 -4.27
CA MET A 159 9.49 13.55 -3.65
C MET A 159 9.16 15.03 -3.47
N ASP A 160 8.20 15.58 -4.24
CA ASP A 160 8.02 17.03 -4.38
C ASP A 160 6.58 17.49 -4.67
N ILE A 161 5.64 16.57 -4.83
CA ILE A 161 4.26 16.92 -5.19
C ILE A 161 3.36 17.00 -3.97
N ASP A 162 3.12 15.88 -3.27
CA ASP A 162 2.17 15.79 -2.15
C ASP A 162 2.83 15.27 -0.86
N LYS A 163 3.26 14.01 -0.83
CA LYS A 163 3.78 13.38 0.38
C LYS A 163 5.20 13.80 0.70
N LYS A 164 6.05 13.93 -0.31
CA LYS A 164 7.43 14.40 -0.21
C LYS A 164 8.25 13.58 0.78
N PHE A 165 8.25 12.27 0.57
CA PHE A 165 8.95 11.35 1.44
C PHE A 165 10.41 11.11 1.01
N LEU A 166 11.15 10.41 1.88
CA LEU A 166 12.58 10.15 1.73
C LEU A 166 12.88 9.20 0.55
N TYR A 167 12.14 8.11 0.44
CA TYR A 167 12.29 7.14 -0.65
C TYR A 167 11.12 7.26 -1.64
N GLY A 168 11.46 7.74 -2.83
CA GLY A 168 10.55 7.90 -3.96
C GLY A 168 11.14 7.36 -5.26
N PRO A 169 12.34 7.80 -5.73
CA PRO A 169 12.90 7.31 -6.98
C PRO A 169 13.07 5.79 -6.95
N ILE A 170 12.51 5.11 -7.96
CA ILE A 170 12.52 3.62 -7.99
C ILE A 170 13.94 3.05 -7.98
N ASP A 171 14.89 3.70 -8.64
CA ASP A 171 16.28 3.23 -8.62
C ASP A 171 16.91 3.25 -7.23
N ASP A 172 16.65 4.29 -6.43
CA ASP A 172 17.15 4.38 -5.05
C ASP A 172 16.45 3.36 -4.14
N CYS A 173 15.15 3.15 -4.36
CA CYS A 173 14.38 2.12 -3.66
C CYS A 173 14.92 0.70 -3.98
N VAL A 174 15.24 0.41 -5.24
CA VAL A 174 15.82 -0.87 -5.66
C VAL A 174 17.20 -1.09 -5.02
N GLN A 175 18.07 -0.07 -5.05
CA GLN A 175 19.38 -0.15 -4.39
C GLN A 175 19.26 -0.39 -2.88
N MET A 176 18.31 0.28 -2.22
CA MET A 176 18.00 0.03 -0.81
C MET A 176 17.52 -1.41 -0.60
N ALA A 177 16.56 -1.88 -1.40
CA ALA A 177 16.06 -3.24 -1.29
C ALA A 177 17.16 -4.30 -1.50
N GLU A 178 18.11 -4.08 -2.40
CA GLU A 178 19.25 -4.97 -2.58
C GLU A 178 20.10 -5.07 -1.31
N ARG A 179 20.36 -3.92 -0.64
CA ARG A 179 21.09 -3.92 0.64
C ARG A 179 20.35 -4.66 1.74
N ILE A 180 19.04 -4.40 1.89
CA ILE A 180 18.21 -5.02 2.94
C ILE A 180 18.00 -6.53 2.66
N CYS A 181 17.62 -6.90 1.43
CA CYS A 181 17.35 -8.29 1.06
C CYS A 181 18.59 -9.18 1.07
N SER A 182 19.81 -8.60 1.04
CA SER A 182 21.04 -9.37 1.24
C SER A 182 21.14 -10.00 2.64
N LYS A 183 20.39 -9.46 3.63
CA LYS A 183 20.38 -9.89 5.04
C LYS A 183 19.02 -10.41 5.48
N HIS A 184 17.92 -9.91 4.88
CA HIS A 184 16.54 -10.15 5.30
C HIS A 184 15.69 -10.61 4.12
N ILE A 185 15.15 -11.83 4.19
CA ILE A 185 14.27 -12.40 3.15
C ILE A 185 12.84 -11.87 3.23
N ASN A 186 12.47 -11.24 4.34
CA ASN A 186 11.15 -10.70 4.64
C ASN A 186 11.06 -9.19 4.39
N PHE A 187 11.70 -8.70 3.33
CA PHE A 187 11.59 -7.33 2.84
C PHE A 187 11.20 -7.33 1.35
N GLY A 188 10.47 -6.30 0.93
CA GLY A 188 10.14 -6.06 -0.47
C GLY A 188 9.33 -4.79 -0.65
N PHE A 189 8.69 -4.69 -1.82
CA PHE A 189 7.89 -3.53 -2.19
C PHE A 189 6.38 -3.82 -2.12
N GLU A 190 5.65 -2.89 -1.62
CA GLU A 190 4.32 -2.57 -2.08
C GLU A 190 4.47 -1.46 -3.13
N LEU A 191 3.93 -1.67 -4.33
CA LEU A 191 4.03 -0.69 -5.41
C LEU A 191 2.66 -0.17 -5.77
N ASP A 192 2.40 1.09 -5.40
CA ASP A 192 1.16 1.76 -5.80
C ASP A 192 1.33 2.43 -7.17
N MET A 193 0.45 2.05 -8.07
CA MET A 193 0.43 2.60 -9.43
C MET A 193 0.07 4.08 -9.45
N ALA A 194 -0.68 4.61 -8.44
CA ALA A 194 -0.95 6.05 -8.33
C ALA A 194 0.32 6.88 -8.11
N HIS A 195 1.32 6.32 -7.44
CA HIS A 195 2.54 7.04 -7.11
C HIS A 195 3.51 7.15 -8.29
N LEU A 196 3.47 6.24 -9.25
CA LEU A 196 4.40 6.24 -10.37
C LEU A 196 4.30 7.53 -11.23
N PRO A 197 3.12 8.00 -11.65
CA PRO A 197 3.01 9.30 -12.32
C PRO A 197 3.48 10.47 -11.43
N LEU A 198 3.19 10.43 -10.12
CA LEU A 198 3.65 11.44 -9.16
C LEU A 198 5.17 11.49 -9.06
N MET A 199 5.85 10.35 -9.19
CA MET A 199 7.31 10.21 -9.22
C MET A 199 7.90 10.40 -10.63
N ARG A 200 7.07 10.57 -11.66
CA ARG A 200 7.47 10.67 -13.09
C ARG A 200 8.10 9.37 -13.61
N GLU A 201 7.65 8.24 -13.07
CA GLU A 201 8.08 6.90 -13.45
C GLU A 201 7.13 6.29 -14.50
N ASP A 202 7.69 5.52 -15.42
CA ASP A 202 6.92 4.69 -16.35
C ASP A 202 6.47 3.39 -15.68
N PHE A 203 5.22 2.97 -15.89
CA PHE A 203 4.65 1.79 -15.23
C PHE A 203 5.45 0.52 -15.51
N SER A 204 5.75 0.24 -16.81
CA SER A 204 6.43 -0.99 -17.19
C SER A 204 7.85 -1.03 -16.65
N SER A 205 8.58 0.10 -16.78
CA SER A 205 9.94 0.24 -16.29
C SER A 205 10.02 0.11 -14.75
N ALA A 206 9.09 0.70 -14.02
CA ALA A 206 9.06 0.58 -12.55
C ALA A 206 8.77 -0.85 -12.10
N ILE A 207 7.81 -1.52 -12.74
CA ILE A 207 7.47 -2.92 -12.47
C ILE A 207 8.67 -3.83 -12.78
N GLU A 208 9.32 -3.68 -13.93
CA GLU A 208 10.51 -4.45 -14.29
C GLU A 208 11.61 -4.34 -13.23
N ARG A 209 11.94 -3.11 -12.83
CA ARG A 209 13.02 -2.86 -11.85
C ARG A 209 12.70 -3.39 -10.45
N THR A 210 11.43 -3.37 -10.04
CA THR A 210 11.00 -3.83 -8.70
C THR A 210 10.62 -5.30 -8.66
N ALA A 211 10.42 -5.97 -9.80
CA ALA A 211 9.82 -7.32 -9.92
C ALA A 211 10.44 -8.36 -8.97
N LYS A 212 11.76 -8.36 -8.81
CA LYS A 212 12.48 -9.31 -7.94
C LYS A 212 12.00 -9.28 -6.48
N ASN A 213 11.65 -8.10 -5.99
CA ASN A 213 11.28 -7.86 -4.60
C ASN A 213 9.83 -7.38 -4.44
N LEU A 214 9.02 -7.42 -5.51
CA LEU A 214 7.62 -7.01 -5.49
C LEU A 214 6.79 -8.00 -4.68
N LYS A 215 6.06 -7.53 -3.68
CA LYS A 215 5.26 -8.34 -2.76
C LYS A 215 3.77 -8.01 -2.85
N ARG A 216 3.44 -6.76 -3.16
CA ARG A 216 2.07 -6.28 -3.25
C ARG A 216 1.94 -5.18 -4.28
N VAL A 217 0.79 -5.08 -4.92
CA VAL A 217 0.49 -4.02 -5.89
C VAL A 217 -0.81 -3.35 -5.46
N HIS A 218 -0.73 -2.02 -5.27
CA HIS A 218 -1.90 -1.18 -5.18
C HIS A 218 -2.24 -0.62 -6.57
N LEU A 219 -3.50 -0.74 -6.93
CA LEU A 219 -4.08 -0.14 -8.13
C LEU A 219 -4.81 1.13 -7.72
N GLY A 220 -4.06 2.18 -7.49
CA GLY A 220 -4.54 3.52 -7.19
C GLY A 220 -4.64 4.39 -8.44
N ASN A 221 -5.06 5.64 -8.25
CA ASN A 221 -5.09 6.68 -9.27
C ASN A 221 -4.71 8.04 -8.66
N CYS A 222 -4.19 8.95 -9.45
CA CYS A 222 -3.86 10.31 -9.04
C CYS A 222 -4.33 11.32 -10.09
N VAL A 223 -4.22 12.62 -9.79
CA VAL A 223 -4.54 13.71 -10.71
C VAL A 223 -3.36 14.65 -10.81
N LEU A 224 -2.78 14.78 -12.01
CA LEU A 224 -1.65 15.67 -12.30
C LEU A 224 -1.91 16.69 -13.39
N LYS A 225 -2.83 16.37 -14.32
CA LYS A 225 -3.09 17.18 -15.54
C LYS A 225 -3.64 18.56 -15.24
N ASP A 226 -4.41 18.70 -14.16
CA ASP A 226 -5.06 19.97 -13.79
C ASP A 226 -4.84 20.27 -12.30
N ARG A 227 -3.98 21.24 -12.01
CA ARG A 227 -3.70 21.71 -10.64
C ARG A 227 -4.88 22.40 -9.97
N THR A 228 -5.90 22.80 -10.71
CA THR A 228 -7.13 23.40 -10.15
C THR A 228 -8.16 22.34 -9.77
N ASN A 229 -7.96 21.10 -10.16
CA ASN A 229 -8.81 19.99 -9.73
C ASN A 229 -8.71 19.79 -8.23
N SER A 230 -9.85 19.68 -7.56
CA SER A 230 -9.90 19.45 -6.10
C SER A 230 -9.28 18.12 -5.66
N ARG A 231 -9.01 17.22 -6.60
CA ARG A 231 -8.33 15.93 -6.40
C ARG A 231 -6.88 15.95 -6.91
N TRP A 232 -6.30 17.12 -7.15
CA TRP A 232 -4.92 17.22 -7.58
C TRP A 232 -3.96 16.60 -6.55
N GLY A 233 -2.97 15.84 -7.03
CA GLY A 233 -1.97 15.15 -6.21
C GLY A 233 -2.38 13.71 -5.89
N ASP A 234 -1.88 13.22 -4.78
CA ASP A 234 -2.06 11.87 -4.28
C ASP A 234 -3.33 11.75 -3.40
N THR A 235 -4.47 11.77 -4.07
CA THR A 235 -5.79 11.75 -3.41
C THR A 235 -6.59 10.48 -3.69
N HIS A 236 -6.02 9.56 -4.43
CA HIS A 236 -6.60 8.26 -4.79
C HIS A 236 -8.06 8.35 -5.27
N PRO A 237 -8.37 9.18 -6.30
CA PRO A 237 -9.68 9.08 -6.92
C PRO A 237 -9.84 7.69 -7.56
N PRO A 238 -11.06 7.20 -7.76
CA PRO A 238 -11.27 5.91 -8.42
C PRO A 238 -10.64 5.86 -9.80
N ILE A 239 -10.28 4.68 -10.26
CA ILE A 239 -9.83 4.44 -11.63
C ILE A 239 -10.91 4.93 -12.60
N GLY A 240 -10.50 5.66 -13.65
CA GLY A 240 -11.43 6.29 -14.59
C GLY A 240 -12.10 7.56 -14.06
N TYR A 241 -11.61 8.13 -12.98
CA TYR A 241 -12.00 9.48 -12.56
C TYR A 241 -11.64 10.51 -13.64
N GLY A 242 -12.56 11.39 -14.00
CA GLY A 242 -12.34 12.41 -15.02
C GLY A 242 -11.19 13.34 -14.64
N GLY A 243 -10.10 13.31 -15.43
CA GLY A 243 -8.85 14.03 -15.18
C GLY A 243 -7.82 13.23 -14.37
N GLY A 244 -8.11 11.99 -13.99
CA GLY A 244 -7.13 11.06 -13.42
C GLY A 244 -6.12 10.56 -14.43
N GLU A 245 -5.03 9.99 -13.95
CA GLU A 245 -3.94 9.47 -14.78
C GLU A 245 -4.19 8.02 -15.23
N ILE A 246 -5.04 7.26 -14.53
CA ILE A 246 -5.22 5.83 -14.75
C ILE A 246 -6.68 5.51 -15.07
N ASP A 247 -6.89 4.85 -16.22
CA ASP A 247 -8.14 4.22 -16.63
C ASP A 247 -7.83 2.86 -17.28
N VAL A 248 -8.77 2.27 -17.96
CA VAL A 248 -8.68 0.94 -18.59
C VAL A 248 -7.41 0.77 -19.48
N PRO A 249 -7.00 1.72 -20.33
CA PRO A 249 -5.78 1.56 -21.13
C PRO A 249 -4.51 1.44 -20.28
N GLU A 250 -4.35 2.28 -19.27
CA GLU A 250 -3.18 2.27 -18.37
C GLU A 250 -3.17 0.99 -17.51
N LEU A 251 -4.33 0.57 -17.01
CA LEU A 251 -4.46 -0.73 -16.32
C LEU A 251 -4.02 -1.90 -17.21
N ALA A 252 -4.36 -1.90 -18.48
CA ALA A 252 -3.95 -2.97 -19.39
C ALA A 252 -2.43 -3.01 -19.58
N ILE A 253 -1.75 -1.86 -19.61
CA ILE A 253 -0.28 -1.77 -19.62
C ILE A 253 0.30 -2.36 -18.33
N ILE A 254 -0.22 -1.95 -17.18
CA ILE A 254 0.20 -2.41 -15.86
C ILE A 254 0.04 -3.94 -15.76
N LEU A 255 -1.13 -4.46 -16.07
CA LEU A 255 -1.43 -5.90 -15.97
C LEU A 255 -0.55 -6.73 -16.90
N ARG A 256 -0.28 -6.27 -18.11
CA ARG A 256 0.63 -6.94 -19.05
C ARG A 256 2.05 -6.98 -18.49
N SER A 257 2.55 -5.86 -17.97
CA SER A 257 3.88 -5.80 -17.37
C SER A 257 4.01 -6.71 -16.15
N LEU A 258 3.01 -6.76 -15.28
CA LEU A 258 2.98 -7.65 -14.12
C LEU A 258 2.98 -9.14 -14.50
N LEU A 259 2.32 -9.50 -15.63
CA LEU A 259 2.38 -10.84 -16.20
C LEU A 259 3.76 -11.17 -16.77
N GLU A 260 4.31 -10.26 -17.59
CA GLU A 260 5.62 -10.45 -18.24
C GLU A 260 6.73 -10.66 -17.22
N HIS A 261 6.62 -10.03 -16.05
CA HIS A 261 7.61 -10.15 -14.98
C HIS A 261 7.23 -11.18 -13.89
N GLY A 262 6.20 -12.00 -14.13
CA GLY A 262 5.84 -13.15 -13.30
C GLY A 262 5.22 -12.83 -11.95
N TYR A 263 4.79 -11.58 -11.72
CA TYR A 263 4.02 -11.22 -10.53
C TYR A 263 2.59 -11.76 -10.60
N LEU A 264 1.96 -11.70 -11.76
CA LEU A 264 0.68 -12.36 -12.05
C LEU A 264 0.96 -13.73 -12.69
N ASP A 265 0.66 -14.80 -11.97
CA ASP A 265 0.88 -16.16 -12.41
C ASP A 265 -0.15 -17.12 -11.78
N LYS A 266 -0.56 -18.18 -12.49
CA LYS A 266 -1.56 -19.14 -11.99
C LYS A 266 -1.11 -19.92 -10.76
N ASN A 267 0.20 -20.15 -10.61
CA ASN A 267 0.75 -20.91 -9.50
C ASN A 267 1.09 -20.05 -8.28
N ASN A 268 1.39 -18.75 -8.52
CA ASN A 268 1.74 -17.79 -7.47
C ASN A 268 0.96 -16.50 -7.69
N ARG A 269 -0.32 -16.54 -7.36
CA ARG A 269 -1.24 -15.42 -7.58
C ARG A 269 -0.81 -14.21 -6.77
N GLY A 270 -0.38 -13.14 -7.48
CA GLY A 270 -0.03 -11.87 -6.86
C GLY A 270 -1.25 -11.14 -6.27
N ASP A 271 -1.04 -10.32 -5.26
CA ASP A 271 -2.11 -9.51 -4.66
C ASP A 271 -2.31 -8.22 -5.49
N LEU A 272 -3.48 -8.03 -6.09
CA LEU A 272 -3.92 -6.79 -6.74
C LEU A 272 -4.99 -6.12 -5.89
N VAL A 273 -4.65 -4.99 -5.30
CA VAL A 273 -5.48 -4.32 -4.31
C VAL A 273 -5.89 -2.95 -4.83
N LEU A 274 -7.19 -2.72 -4.99
CA LEU A 274 -7.69 -1.41 -5.37
C LEU A 274 -7.57 -0.44 -4.18
N GLU A 275 -6.84 0.64 -4.38
CA GLU A 275 -6.69 1.72 -3.42
C GLU A 275 -7.35 2.99 -3.94
N MET A 276 -8.49 3.34 -3.37
CA MET A 276 -9.30 4.43 -3.87
C MET A 276 -10.24 5.00 -2.83
N THR A 277 -10.53 6.29 -2.96
CA THR A 277 -11.65 6.94 -2.29
C THR A 277 -12.92 6.75 -3.12
N PRO A 278 -14.13 6.79 -2.53
CA PRO A 278 -15.37 6.66 -3.29
C PRO A 278 -15.54 7.76 -4.34
N PHE A 279 -16.20 7.44 -5.46
CA PHE A 279 -16.65 8.47 -6.41
C PHE A 279 -17.53 9.50 -5.69
N PRO A 280 -17.37 10.79 -5.98
CA PRO A 280 -18.24 11.80 -5.44
C PRO A 280 -19.72 11.51 -5.74
N GLY A 281 -20.54 11.42 -4.69
CA GLY A 281 -21.97 11.17 -4.80
C GLY A 281 -22.38 9.71 -5.08
N ARG A 282 -21.43 8.76 -5.08
CA ARG A 282 -21.71 7.30 -5.18
C ARG A 282 -21.44 6.60 -3.85
N THR A 283 -22.06 5.45 -3.69
CA THR A 283 -21.76 4.56 -2.55
C THR A 283 -20.39 3.90 -2.71
N VAL A 284 -19.88 3.35 -1.61
CA VAL A 284 -18.66 2.53 -1.65
C VAL A 284 -18.85 1.33 -2.57
N ASP A 285 -19.98 0.64 -2.46
CA ASP A 285 -20.26 -0.57 -3.28
C ASP A 285 -20.37 -0.24 -4.76
N ASP A 286 -21.02 0.85 -5.17
CA ASP A 286 -21.06 1.30 -6.56
C ASP A 286 -19.66 1.62 -7.09
N THR A 287 -18.81 2.25 -6.27
CA THR A 287 -17.43 2.56 -6.64
C THR A 287 -16.60 1.29 -6.81
N VAL A 288 -16.71 0.36 -5.88
CA VAL A 288 -15.99 -0.92 -5.94
C VAL A 288 -16.42 -1.73 -7.17
N THR A 289 -17.72 -1.81 -7.44
CA THR A 289 -18.26 -2.50 -8.62
C THR A 289 -17.71 -1.90 -9.91
N ASP A 290 -17.79 -0.57 -10.07
CA ASP A 290 -17.27 0.13 -11.26
C ASP A 290 -15.77 -0.15 -11.48
N ASN A 291 -14.98 -0.15 -10.40
CA ASN A 291 -13.53 -0.36 -10.52
C ASN A 291 -13.17 -1.83 -10.82
N PHE A 292 -13.89 -2.80 -10.28
CA PHE A 292 -13.72 -4.20 -10.68
C PHE A 292 -14.15 -4.44 -12.14
N GLU A 293 -15.20 -3.77 -12.62
CA GLU A 293 -15.58 -3.84 -14.04
C GLU A 293 -14.50 -3.24 -14.95
N ARG A 294 -13.87 -2.12 -14.56
CA ARG A 294 -12.74 -1.53 -15.29
C ARG A 294 -11.53 -2.46 -15.31
N LEU A 295 -11.23 -3.08 -14.18
CA LEU A 295 -10.15 -4.07 -14.08
C LEU A 295 -10.40 -5.26 -14.99
N ALA A 296 -11.63 -5.77 -15.05
CA ALA A 296 -12.01 -6.86 -15.95
C ALA A 296 -11.88 -6.45 -17.43
N LYS A 297 -12.35 -5.24 -17.79
CA LYS A 297 -12.17 -4.69 -19.14
C LYS A 297 -10.69 -4.53 -19.53
N ALA A 298 -9.85 -4.07 -18.59
CA ALA A 298 -8.42 -3.97 -18.84
C ALA A 298 -7.77 -5.35 -19.05
N TRP A 299 -8.22 -6.36 -18.29
CA TRP A 299 -7.76 -7.73 -18.44
C TRP A 299 -8.09 -8.34 -19.80
N GLU A 300 -9.23 -7.99 -20.39
CA GLU A 300 -9.59 -8.40 -21.75
C GLU A 300 -8.62 -7.85 -22.83
N LEU A 301 -7.92 -6.76 -22.53
CA LEU A 301 -6.94 -6.13 -23.45
C LEU A 301 -5.52 -6.68 -23.31
N VAL A 302 -5.28 -7.55 -22.33
CA VAL A 302 -3.98 -8.19 -22.06
C VAL A 302 -3.84 -9.49 -22.86
#